data_0c0fa6d1dfcb081035dbb4db2df50c3a
#
_entry.id   0c0fa6d1dfcb081035dbb4db2df50c3a
#
_cell.length_a   1.000
_cell.length_b   1.000
_cell.length_c   1.000
_cell.angle_alpha   90.00
_cell.angle_beta   90.00
_cell.angle_gamma   90.00
#
_symmetry.space_group_name_H-M   'P 1'
#
loop_
_entity.id
_entity.type
_entity.pdbx_description
1 polymer ?
#
loop_
_entity_poly.entity_id
_entity_poly.type
_entity_poly.pdbx_seq_one_letter_code
_entity_poly.pdbx_strand_id
1 'polypeptide(L)'
;GQQSTDFYELPLLNINGFDDIIKIDPMSFEELLWESFGDKRSNNEAVVICRSNKRANMFNQAIRSRVLQEEGELSTGDKLMIVKNNYYWSGQQSAVSGQISFLANGDMIEITRINKFEEMYGFHFADVDIQLTDYEEAPTLSVKIIMETLYSDSPALTNEEAKRLYQAVEEDYMDIPRAADRRKAMKENPYYNALQVKFGYALTCHKTQGGQWNNVFVEAPYLPDETTLEHTDTSGLYTAMTRAKEKVYLVNFKE
;
A
#
# COMPACT_ATOMS: atom_id res chain seq x y z
N GLY A 1 -33.52 35.50 -9.52
CA GLY A 1 -32.31 34.77 -9.63
C GLY A 1 -32.62 33.32 -9.79
N GLN A 2 -32.58 32.79 -11.03
CA GLN A 2 -32.67 31.36 -11.29
C GLN A 2 -31.30 30.76 -10.94
N GLN A 3 -31.27 29.89 -9.92
CA GLN A 3 -30.15 28.99 -9.74
C GLN A 3 -30.32 27.87 -10.78
N SER A 4 -29.45 27.83 -11.76
CA SER A 4 -29.28 26.68 -12.64
C SER A 4 -28.66 25.55 -11.78
N THR A 5 -29.44 24.57 -11.43
CA THR A 5 -28.94 23.28 -10.97
C THR A 5 -28.42 22.55 -12.21
N ASP A 6 -27.17 22.73 -12.53
CA ASP A 6 -26.49 21.87 -13.49
C ASP A 6 -26.38 20.48 -12.84
N PHE A 7 -27.33 19.61 -13.12
CA PHE A 7 -27.18 18.18 -12.91
C PHE A 7 -26.14 17.71 -13.93
N TYR A 8 -24.91 17.53 -13.48
CA TYR A 8 -23.90 16.83 -14.28
C TYR A 8 -24.32 15.35 -14.29
N GLU A 9 -24.93 14.91 -15.40
CA GLU A 9 -25.06 13.49 -15.69
C GLU A 9 -23.64 12.92 -15.74
N LEU A 10 -23.39 11.87 -14.96
CA LEU A 10 -22.14 11.14 -15.00
C LEU A 10 -21.91 10.63 -16.43
N PRO A 11 -20.71 10.79 -16.97
CA PRO A 11 -20.41 10.20 -18.26
C PRO A 11 -20.60 8.68 -18.14
N LEU A 12 -21.54 8.13 -18.92
CA LEU A 12 -21.66 6.68 -19.08
C LEU A 12 -20.31 6.17 -19.59
N LEU A 13 -19.74 5.21 -18.85
CA LEU A 13 -18.48 4.60 -19.22
C LEU A 13 -18.70 3.77 -20.51
N ASN A 14 -18.44 4.38 -21.65
CA ASN A 14 -18.51 3.68 -22.93
C ASN A 14 -17.17 3.00 -23.20
N ILE A 15 -17.14 1.67 -23.05
CA ILE A 15 -15.97 0.82 -23.29
C ILE A 15 -16.00 0.16 -24.68
N ASN A 16 -16.99 0.49 -25.53
CA ASN A 16 -17.08 -0.07 -26.86
C ASN A 16 -15.90 0.37 -27.72
N GLY A 17 -15.17 -0.60 -28.27
CA GLY A 17 -13.99 -0.36 -29.12
C GLY A 17 -12.65 -0.32 -28.36
N PHE A 18 -12.65 -0.65 -27.05
CA PHE A 18 -11.46 -0.82 -26.25
C PHE A 18 -11.34 -2.29 -25.83
N ASP A 19 -10.44 -3.04 -26.45
CA ASP A 19 -10.23 -4.47 -26.18
C ASP A 19 -9.43 -4.71 -24.88
N ASP A 20 -8.81 -3.64 -24.36
CA ASP A 20 -7.99 -3.60 -23.15
C ASP A 20 -8.79 -3.23 -21.90
N ILE A 21 -10.08 -2.85 -22.02
CA ILE A 21 -10.97 -2.55 -20.91
C ILE A 21 -12.08 -3.58 -20.86
N ILE A 22 -12.09 -4.41 -19.81
CA ILE A 22 -12.93 -5.59 -19.70
C ILE A 22 -13.82 -5.47 -18.45
N LYS A 23 -15.14 -5.51 -18.65
CA LYS A 23 -16.07 -5.71 -17.53
C LYS A 23 -16.04 -7.18 -17.13
N ILE A 24 -15.87 -7.45 -15.85
CA ILE A 24 -15.82 -8.80 -15.32
C ILE A 24 -16.97 -9.06 -14.35
N ASP A 25 -17.52 -10.26 -14.46
CA ASP A 25 -18.50 -10.76 -13.51
C ASP A 25 -17.82 -11.27 -12.21
N PRO A 26 -18.56 -11.36 -11.10
CA PRO A 26 -17.97 -11.79 -9.82
C PRO A 26 -17.37 -13.19 -9.84
N MET A 27 -17.83 -14.11 -10.73
CA MET A 27 -17.31 -15.47 -10.79
C MET A 27 -15.96 -15.50 -11.50
N SER A 28 -15.80 -14.76 -12.60
CA SER A 28 -14.55 -14.63 -13.34
C SER A 28 -13.47 -13.84 -12.58
N PHE A 29 -13.87 -13.02 -11.61
CA PHE A 29 -12.93 -12.18 -10.85
C PHE A 29 -11.91 -13.00 -10.07
N GLU A 30 -12.33 -14.07 -9.39
CA GLU A 30 -11.42 -14.91 -8.62
C GLU A 30 -10.40 -15.64 -9.52
N GLU A 31 -10.84 -16.14 -10.67
CA GLU A 31 -9.96 -16.78 -11.65
C GLU A 31 -8.90 -15.80 -12.19
N LEU A 32 -9.31 -14.59 -12.55
CA LEU A 32 -8.41 -13.54 -13.01
C LEU A 32 -7.43 -13.06 -11.93
N LEU A 33 -7.83 -13.06 -10.67
CA LEU A 33 -6.90 -12.82 -9.56
C LEU A 33 -5.85 -13.93 -9.45
N TRP A 34 -6.26 -15.21 -9.61
CA TRP A 34 -5.33 -16.33 -9.64
C TRP A 34 -4.34 -16.23 -10.80
N GLU A 35 -4.80 -15.88 -12.00
CA GLU A 35 -3.94 -15.67 -13.16
C GLU A 35 -2.93 -14.52 -12.95
N SER A 36 -3.38 -13.44 -12.30
CA SER A 36 -2.59 -12.22 -12.14
C SER A 36 -1.62 -12.25 -10.95
N PHE A 37 -1.98 -12.91 -9.86
CA PHE A 37 -1.20 -12.93 -8.61
C PHE A 37 -0.65 -14.30 -8.24
N GLY A 38 -1.19 -15.40 -8.80
CA GLY A 38 -0.88 -16.77 -8.37
C GLY A 38 0.54 -17.22 -8.67
N ASP A 39 1.19 -16.65 -9.67
CA ASP A 39 2.60 -16.91 -9.96
C ASP A 39 3.48 -15.78 -9.42
N LYS A 40 4.07 -16.00 -8.23
CA LYS A 40 5.02 -15.05 -7.60
C LYS A 40 6.28 -14.80 -8.43
N ARG A 41 6.60 -15.66 -9.41
CA ARG A 41 7.77 -15.53 -10.28
C ARG A 41 7.45 -14.82 -11.59
N SER A 42 6.18 -14.63 -11.88
CA SER A 42 5.74 -13.88 -13.04
C SER A 42 6.00 -12.39 -12.83
N ASN A 43 6.59 -11.75 -13.84
CA ASN A 43 6.65 -10.28 -13.92
C ASN A 43 5.26 -9.67 -14.19
N ASN A 44 4.20 -10.44 -13.97
CA ASN A 44 2.83 -9.99 -14.17
C ASN A 44 2.46 -9.08 -12.99
N GLU A 45 2.81 -7.83 -13.13
CA GLU A 45 2.47 -6.81 -12.14
C GLU A 45 0.97 -6.54 -12.20
N ALA A 46 0.29 -6.82 -11.12
CA ALA A 46 -1.14 -6.54 -11.00
C ALA A 46 -1.44 -5.77 -9.71
N VAL A 47 -2.54 -4.99 -9.74
CA VAL A 47 -3.04 -4.27 -8.56
C VAL A 47 -4.55 -4.21 -8.58
N VAL A 48 -5.17 -4.31 -7.39
CA VAL A 48 -6.59 -4.00 -7.21
C VAL A 48 -6.71 -2.56 -6.68
N ILE A 49 -7.41 -1.69 -7.39
CA ILE A 49 -7.61 -0.30 -6.98
C ILE A 49 -8.98 -0.16 -6.33
N CYS A 50 -8.96 0.29 -5.07
CA CYS A 50 -10.12 0.42 -4.22
C CYS A 50 -10.37 1.87 -3.82
N ARG A 51 -11.60 2.18 -3.42
CA ARG A 51 -11.98 3.51 -2.93
C ARG A 51 -11.48 3.81 -1.51
N SER A 52 -11.35 2.78 -0.64
CA SER A 52 -10.98 2.98 0.76
C SER A 52 -9.91 2.01 1.24
N ASN A 53 -9.17 2.40 2.28
CA ASN A 53 -8.18 1.53 2.93
C ASN A 53 -8.83 0.24 3.48
N LYS A 54 -10.04 0.33 4.02
CA LYS A 54 -10.78 -0.84 4.50
C LYS A 54 -11.01 -1.86 3.38
N ARG A 55 -11.44 -1.39 2.19
CA ARG A 55 -11.62 -2.27 1.02
C ARG A 55 -10.29 -2.83 0.53
N ALA A 56 -9.26 -2.00 0.46
CA ALA A 56 -7.92 -2.45 0.10
C ALA A 56 -7.40 -3.53 1.06
N ASN A 57 -7.58 -3.35 2.38
CA ASN A 57 -7.22 -4.38 3.37
C ASN A 57 -7.97 -5.69 3.15
N MET A 58 -9.29 -5.64 2.88
CA MET A 58 -10.07 -6.85 2.60
C MET A 58 -9.53 -7.60 1.38
N PHE A 59 -9.22 -6.90 0.28
CA PHE A 59 -8.65 -7.50 -0.91
C PHE A 59 -7.22 -8.03 -0.67
N ASN A 60 -6.38 -7.28 0.03
CA ASN A 60 -5.05 -7.73 0.40
C ASN A 60 -5.10 -9.05 1.18
N GLN A 61 -6.00 -9.15 2.17
CA GLN A 61 -6.18 -10.39 2.95
C GLN A 61 -6.73 -11.53 2.07
N ALA A 62 -7.70 -11.25 1.21
CA ALA A 62 -8.28 -12.25 0.32
C ALA A 62 -7.25 -12.77 -0.69
N ILE A 63 -6.45 -11.89 -1.30
CA ILE A 63 -5.38 -12.27 -2.23
C ILE A 63 -4.33 -13.11 -1.49
N ARG A 64 -3.85 -12.68 -0.33
CA ARG A 64 -2.86 -13.44 0.44
C ARG A 64 -3.38 -14.82 0.82
N SER A 65 -4.54 -14.90 1.45
CA SER A 65 -5.05 -16.17 1.99
C SER A 65 -5.56 -17.12 0.91
N ARG A 66 -6.26 -16.62 -0.11
CA ARG A 66 -6.92 -17.48 -1.11
C ARG A 66 -6.06 -17.72 -2.35
N VAL A 67 -5.41 -16.69 -2.87
CA VAL A 67 -4.63 -16.78 -4.11
C VAL A 67 -3.19 -17.21 -3.82
N LEU A 68 -2.51 -16.55 -2.88
CA LEU A 68 -1.11 -16.82 -2.55
C LEU A 68 -0.95 -17.93 -1.50
N GLN A 69 -2.04 -18.32 -0.85
CA GLN A 69 -2.07 -19.35 0.21
C GLN A 69 -1.14 -19.03 1.38
N GLU A 70 -1.02 -17.74 1.70
CA GLU A 70 -0.20 -17.26 2.81
C GLU A 70 -1.04 -17.11 4.08
N GLU A 71 -0.72 -17.90 5.10
CA GLU A 71 -1.43 -17.93 6.38
C GLU A 71 -0.74 -17.08 7.45
N GLY A 72 0.56 -16.78 7.29
CA GLY A 72 1.33 -15.98 8.24
C GLY A 72 0.92 -14.50 8.25
N GLU A 73 1.20 -13.80 9.34
CA GLU A 73 1.00 -12.35 9.42
C GLU A 73 1.85 -11.60 8.38
N LEU A 74 3.02 -12.13 8.06
CA LEU A 74 3.93 -11.68 7.02
C LEU A 74 4.64 -12.89 6.45
N SER A 75 4.92 -12.89 5.15
CA SER A 75 5.59 -13.98 4.45
C SER A 75 6.69 -13.47 3.53
N THR A 76 7.71 -14.29 3.30
CA THR A 76 8.71 -14.03 2.26
C THR A 76 8.03 -13.99 0.89
N GLY A 77 8.36 -12.98 0.07
CA GLY A 77 7.72 -12.70 -1.21
C GLY A 77 6.47 -11.81 -1.09
N ASP A 78 6.08 -11.40 0.13
CA ASP A 78 5.03 -10.39 0.26
C ASP A 78 5.45 -9.06 -0.35
N LYS A 79 4.56 -8.49 -1.16
CA LYS A 79 4.71 -7.15 -1.73
C LYS A 79 4.06 -6.14 -0.79
N LEU A 80 4.82 -5.14 -0.40
CA LEU A 80 4.39 -4.10 0.51
C LEU A 80 4.60 -2.72 -0.12
N MET A 81 3.83 -1.74 0.32
CA MET A 81 4.03 -0.33 0.01
C MET A 81 4.43 0.42 1.27
N ILE A 82 5.47 1.23 1.19
CA ILE A 82 5.85 2.16 2.25
C ILE A 82 4.82 3.28 2.32
N VAL A 83 4.31 3.59 3.52
CA VAL A 83 3.24 4.58 3.70
C VAL A 83 3.67 5.85 4.42
N LYS A 84 4.97 5.93 4.76
CA LYS A 84 5.58 7.11 5.37
C LYS A 84 7.05 7.20 4.99
N ASN A 85 7.53 8.38 4.58
CA ASN A 85 8.94 8.60 4.26
C ASN A 85 9.84 8.20 5.43
N ASN A 86 10.93 7.48 5.13
CA ASN A 86 11.91 7.05 6.11
C ASN A 86 13.33 7.35 5.62
N TYR A 87 14.06 8.10 6.44
CA TYR A 87 15.44 8.56 6.16
C TYR A 87 16.48 7.78 6.96
N TYR A 88 16.04 6.94 7.90
CA TYR A 88 16.92 6.23 8.81
C TYR A 88 17.59 5.03 8.15
N TRP A 89 16.82 4.16 7.52
CA TRP A 89 17.32 2.88 7.02
C TRP A 89 18.25 3.00 5.82
N SER A 90 18.04 3.99 4.95
CA SER A 90 18.94 4.28 3.84
C SER A 90 20.32 4.77 4.29
N GLY A 91 20.37 5.50 5.41
CA GLY A 91 21.61 6.02 5.98
C GLY A 91 22.46 4.99 6.74
N GLN A 92 21.84 3.89 7.20
CA GLN A 92 22.51 2.87 8.03
C GLN A 92 23.38 1.89 7.24
N GLN A 93 23.21 1.77 5.92
CA GLN A 93 23.87 0.77 5.11
C GLN A 93 24.83 1.39 4.11
N SER A 94 26.13 1.24 4.37
CA SER A 94 27.23 1.83 3.58
C SER A 94 27.23 1.43 2.10
N ALA A 95 26.64 0.27 1.75
CA ALA A 95 26.55 -0.21 0.37
C ALA A 95 25.51 0.55 -0.46
N VAL A 96 24.58 1.27 0.19
CA VAL A 96 23.41 1.93 -0.43
C VAL A 96 23.58 3.45 -0.47
N SER A 97 24.55 3.99 0.27
CA SER A 97 24.72 5.44 0.52
C SER A 97 24.96 6.34 -0.71
N GLY A 98 24.93 5.79 -1.92
CA GLY A 98 25.03 6.56 -3.17
C GLY A 98 23.82 6.46 -4.08
N GLN A 99 22.92 5.48 -3.87
CA GLN A 99 21.83 5.18 -4.80
C GLN A 99 20.44 5.56 -4.24
N ILE A 100 20.23 5.39 -2.94
CA ILE A 100 18.92 5.63 -2.30
C ILE A 100 19.12 6.59 -1.12
N SER A 101 18.61 7.81 -1.26
CA SER A 101 18.75 8.85 -0.22
C SER A 101 17.75 8.66 0.93
N PHE A 102 16.58 8.10 0.65
CA PHE A 102 15.54 7.76 1.63
C PHE A 102 14.53 6.78 1.00
N LEU A 103 13.76 6.11 1.84
CA LEU A 103 12.64 5.28 1.43
C LEU A 103 11.38 6.15 1.40
N ALA A 104 10.78 6.30 0.23
CA ALA A 104 9.67 7.23 0.01
C ALA A 104 8.32 6.60 0.32
N ASN A 105 7.36 7.42 0.73
CA ASN A 105 5.96 7.04 0.74
C ASN A 105 5.50 6.75 -0.69
N GLY A 106 5.02 5.54 -0.94
CA GLY A 106 4.64 5.04 -2.26
C GLY A 106 5.62 4.02 -2.84
N ASP A 107 6.86 3.93 -2.34
CA ASP A 107 7.81 2.92 -2.81
C ASP A 107 7.26 1.51 -2.54
N MET A 108 7.37 0.67 -3.58
CA MET A 108 7.03 -0.75 -3.49
C MET A 108 8.26 -1.56 -3.10
N ILE A 109 8.06 -2.46 -2.15
CA ILE A 109 9.09 -3.36 -1.65
C ILE A 109 8.60 -4.80 -1.63
N GLU A 110 9.53 -5.73 -1.76
CA GLU A 110 9.30 -7.15 -1.56
C GLU A 110 10.08 -7.64 -0.35
N ILE A 111 9.45 -8.48 0.49
CA ILE A 111 10.12 -9.16 1.60
C ILE A 111 10.95 -10.31 1.04
N THR A 112 12.27 -10.19 1.10
CA THR A 112 13.19 -11.25 0.65
C THR A 112 13.52 -12.24 1.76
N ARG A 113 13.46 -11.81 3.03
CA ARG A 113 13.71 -12.64 4.21
C ARG A 113 13.04 -12.05 5.45
N ILE A 114 12.55 -12.92 6.31
CA ILE A 114 12.09 -12.59 7.66
C ILE A 114 13.11 -13.14 8.65
N ASN A 115 13.71 -12.24 9.43
CA ASN A 115 14.76 -12.59 10.38
C ASN A 115 14.20 -12.84 11.77
N LYS A 116 13.23 -12.00 12.23
CA LYS A 116 12.70 -12.07 13.60
C LYS A 116 11.36 -11.35 13.69
N PHE A 117 10.48 -11.89 14.53
CA PHE A 117 9.31 -11.16 15.06
C PHE A 117 9.56 -10.86 16.54
N GLU A 118 9.15 -9.68 16.98
CA GLU A 118 9.28 -9.29 18.38
C GLU A 118 8.20 -8.31 18.80
N GLU A 119 7.88 -8.30 20.10
CA GLU A 119 7.03 -7.29 20.73
C GLU A 119 7.91 -6.36 21.56
N MET A 120 7.76 -5.05 21.34
CA MET A 120 8.48 -4.01 22.08
C MET A 120 7.61 -2.75 22.18
N TYR A 121 7.66 -2.04 23.29
CA TYR A 121 6.88 -0.79 23.51
C TYR A 121 5.37 -0.96 23.31
N GLY A 122 4.83 -2.18 23.46
CA GLY A 122 3.43 -2.50 23.21
C GLY A 122 3.02 -2.47 21.74
N PHE A 123 3.98 -2.73 20.83
CA PHE A 123 3.81 -2.90 19.40
C PHE A 123 4.53 -4.15 18.90
N HIS A 124 4.07 -4.68 17.77
CA HIS A 124 4.69 -5.83 17.11
C HIS A 124 5.60 -5.35 15.98
N PHE A 125 6.79 -5.90 15.92
CA PHE A 125 7.80 -5.58 14.91
C PHE A 125 8.29 -6.84 14.21
N ALA A 126 8.75 -6.66 12.98
CA ALA A 126 9.51 -7.67 12.27
C ALA A 126 10.83 -7.09 11.75
N ASP A 127 11.93 -7.80 11.98
CA ASP A 127 13.19 -7.54 11.32
C ASP A 127 13.20 -8.34 10.01
N VAL A 128 13.33 -7.63 8.90
CA VAL A 128 13.22 -8.19 7.56
C VAL A 128 14.29 -7.66 6.63
N ASP A 129 14.61 -8.46 5.61
CA ASP A 129 15.37 -8.01 4.46
C ASP A 129 14.37 -7.70 3.34
N ILE A 130 14.51 -6.54 2.72
CA ILE A 130 13.63 -6.04 1.67
C ILE A 130 14.41 -5.70 0.41
N GLN A 131 13.72 -5.73 -0.72
CA GLN A 131 14.19 -5.20 -2.00
C GLN A 131 13.15 -4.23 -2.55
N LEU A 132 13.62 -3.06 -3.06
CA LEU A 132 12.75 -2.13 -3.78
C LEU A 132 12.43 -2.71 -5.16
N THR A 133 11.15 -2.79 -5.52
CA THR A 133 10.74 -3.43 -6.78
C THR A 133 10.91 -2.52 -7.99
N ASP A 134 10.92 -1.20 -7.79
CA ASP A 134 11.02 -0.21 -8.87
C ASP A 134 12.47 0.08 -9.30
N TYR A 135 13.46 -0.58 -8.67
CA TYR A 135 14.88 -0.39 -8.95
C TYR A 135 15.54 -1.74 -9.23
N GLU A 136 15.85 -2.05 -10.49
CA GLU A 136 16.42 -3.34 -10.94
C GLU A 136 17.72 -3.74 -10.22
N GLU A 137 18.53 -2.78 -9.80
CA GLU A 137 19.82 -3.00 -9.12
C GLU A 137 19.79 -2.57 -7.65
N ALA A 138 18.60 -2.41 -7.04
CA ALA A 138 18.54 -2.00 -5.66
C ALA A 138 19.16 -3.08 -4.74
N PRO A 139 20.05 -2.70 -3.84
CA PRO A 139 20.59 -3.63 -2.86
C PRO A 139 19.50 -4.06 -1.89
N THR A 140 19.67 -5.26 -1.33
CA THR A 140 18.83 -5.72 -0.21
C THR A 140 19.10 -4.86 1.02
N LEU A 141 18.03 -4.37 1.65
CA LEU A 141 18.07 -3.57 2.86
C LEU A 141 17.55 -4.38 4.04
N SER A 142 18.30 -4.44 5.14
CA SER A 142 17.81 -4.99 6.41
C SER A 142 17.14 -3.87 7.19
N VAL A 143 15.85 -4.02 7.47
CA VAL A 143 15.02 -3.00 8.10
C VAL A 143 14.12 -3.59 9.18
N LYS A 144 13.59 -2.73 10.04
CA LYS A 144 12.52 -3.07 10.97
C LYS A 144 11.21 -2.50 10.46
N ILE A 145 10.14 -3.30 10.46
CA ILE A 145 8.79 -2.85 10.15
C ILE A 145 7.89 -2.92 11.38
N ILE A 146 6.89 -2.05 11.46
CA ILE A 146 5.86 -2.08 12.48
C ILE A 146 4.61 -2.75 11.91
N MET A 147 4.16 -3.83 12.55
CA MET A 147 3.16 -4.75 12.01
C MET A 147 1.74 -4.20 12.05
N GLU A 148 1.42 -3.32 13.01
CA GLU A 148 0.09 -2.73 13.18
C GLU A 148 -0.40 -2.03 11.93
N THR A 149 0.50 -1.39 11.17
CA THR A 149 0.11 -0.68 9.95
C THR A 149 -0.37 -1.59 8.83
N LEU A 150 0.06 -2.86 8.80
CA LEU A 150 -0.32 -3.82 7.76
C LEU A 150 -1.83 -4.08 7.73
N TYR A 151 -2.46 -4.14 8.89
CA TYR A 151 -3.86 -4.54 9.07
C TYR A 151 -4.80 -3.39 9.42
N SER A 152 -4.24 -2.22 9.76
CA SER A 152 -5.02 -1.02 10.12
C SER A 152 -5.81 -0.48 8.93
N ASP A 153 -7.02 0.02 9.15
CA ASP A 153 -7.79 0.78 8.16
C ASP A 153 -7.26 2.23 8.00
N SER A 154 -6.41 2.68 8.93
CA SER A 154 -5.72 3.96 8.82
C SER A 154 -4.63 3.91 7.74
N PRO A 155 -4.33 5.02 7.07
CA PRO A 155 -3.29 5.07 6.03
C PRO A 155 -1.86 4.80 6.56
N ALA A 156 -1.60 5.07 7.84
CA ALA A 156 -0.37 4.86 8.59
C ALA A 156 -0.72 4.69 10.08
N LEU A 157 0.25 4.72 11.00
CA LEU A 157 -0.04 4.81 12.44
C LEU A 157 -0.93 6.03 12.71
N THR A 158 -1.95 5.84 13.54
CA THR A 158 -2.77 6.95 14.01
C THR A 158 -1.93 7.90 14.89
N ASN A 159 -2.40 9.13 15.08
CA ASN A 159 -1.71 10.09 15.94
C ASN A 159 -1.57 9.58 17.39
N GLU A 160 -2.56 8.80 17.85
CA GLU A 160 -2.53 8.21 19.19
C GLU A 160 -1.48 7.10 19.29
N GLU A 161 -1.42 6.20 18.31
CA GLU A 161 -0.42 5.14 18.25
C GLU A 161 0.99 5.71 18.09
N ALA A 162 1.17 6.70 17.23
CA ALA A 162 2.47 7.37 17.04
C ALA A 162 2.92 8.08 18.33
N LYS A 163 2.00 8.72 19.06
CA LYS A 163 2.28 9.34 20.35
C LYS A 163 2.63 8.29 21.42
N ARG A 164 1.89 7.18 21.45
CA ARG A 164 2.16 6.06 22.39
C ARG A 164 3.53 5.46 22.14
N LEU A 165 3.88 5.19 20.87
CA LEU A 165 5.21 4.70 20.53
C LEU A 165 6.31 5.69 20.91
N TYR A 166 6.11 6.99 20.63
CA TYR A 166 7.06 8.04 21.00
C TYR A 166 7.31 8.04 22.51
N GLN A 167 6.26 8.04 23.32
CA GLN A 167 6.35 8.08 24.78
C GLN A 167 7.05 6.83 25.33
N ALA A 168 6.69 5.65 24.84
CA ALA A 168 7.28 4.41 25.30
C ALA A 168 8.79 4.32 24.94
N VAL A 169 9.18 4.77 23.75
CA VAL A 169 10.60 4.86 23.38
C VAL A 169 11.33 5.95 24.18
N GLU A 170 10.69 7.09 24.49
CA GLU A 170 11.31 8.18 25.24
C GLU A 170 11.68 7.74 26.66
N GLU A 171 10.96 6.80 27.26
CA GLU A 171 11.24 6.26 28.61
C GLU A 171 12.66 5.68 28.72
N ASP A 172 13.16 5.03 27.66
CA ASP A 172 14.53 4.47 27.64
C ASP A 172 15.64 5.54 27.63
N TYR A 173 15.28 6.80 27.37
CA TYR A 173 16.23 7.91 27.28
C TYR A 173 16.04 8.97 28.38
N MET A 174 15.27 8.66 29.43
CA MET A 174 14.96 9.63 30.51
C MET A 174 16.18 10.02 31.37
N ASP A 175 17.22 9.22 31.37
CA ASP A 175 18.52 9.51 32.00
C ASP A 175 19.30 10.63 31.28
N ILE A 176 18.93 10.96 30.03
CA ILE A 176 19.50 12.10 29.30
C ILE A 176 18.81 13.39 29.73
N PRO A 177 19.50 14.33 30.45
CA PRO A 177 18.84 15.46 31.10
C PRO A 177 18.18 16.44 30.12
N ARG A 178 18.81 16.68 28.97
CA ARG A 178 18.32 17.67 27.99
C ARG A 178 17.34 17.05 27.01
N ALA A 179 16.12 17.59 26.90
CA ALA A 179 15.09 17.11 25.97
C ALA A 179 15.53 17.14 24.49
N ALA A 180 16.42 18.08 24.09
CA ALA A 180 16.95 18.13 22.74
C ALA A 180 17.88 16.93 22.45
N ASP A 181 18.70 16.52 23.41
CA ASP A 181 19.63 15.40 23.28
C ASP A 181 18.85 14.07 23.30
N ARG A 182 17.79 13.94 24.14
CA ARG A 182 16.87 12.79 24.10
C ARG A 182 16.26 12.62 22.72
N ARG A 183 15.69 13.68 22.15
CA ARG A 183 15.10 13.64 20.80
C ARG A 183 16.12 13.25 19.72
N LYS A 184 17.37 13.68 19.88
CA LYS A 184 18.45 13.27 18.97
C LYS A 184 18.76 11.78 19.10
N ALA A 185 18.88 11.27 20.33
CA ALA A 185 19.12 9.85 20.61
C ALA A 185 17.94 8.97 20.09
N MET A 186 16.69 9.40 20.29
CA MET A 186 15.52 8.70 19.80
C MET A 186 15.48 8.57 18.26
N LYS A 187 16.05 9.56 17.52
CA LYS A 187 16.14 9.48 16.06
C LYS A 187 17.07 8.36 15.56
N GLU A 188 17.92 7.84 16.42
CA GLU A 188 18.79 6.71 16.14
C GLU A 188 18.19 5.37 16.63
N ASN A 189 17.00 5.39 17.21
CA ASN A 189 16.33 4.19 17.70
C ASN A 189 15.63 3.46 16.55
N PRO A 190 15.91 2.15 16.29
CA PRO A 190 15.35 1.39 15.18
C PRO A 190 13.84 1.14 15.30
N TYR A 191 13.29 1.05 16.50
CA TYR A 191 11.85 0.88 16.72
C TYR A 191 11.08 2.16 16.43
N TYR A 192 11.64 3.31 16.85
CA TYR A 192 11.06 4.63 16.53
C TYR A 192 11.06 4.90 15.02
N ASN A 193 12.06 4.37 14.31
CA ASN A 193 12.23 4.49 12.88
C ASN A 193 11.70 3.27 12.09
N ALA A 194 10.95 2.37 12.73
CA ALA A 194 10.37 1.23 12.04
C ALA A 194 9.54 1.68 10.83
N LEU A 195 9.70 0.99 9.70
CA LEU A 195 8.94 1.29 8.49
C LEU A 195 7.45 1.05 8.73
N GLN A 196 6.65 2.01 8.31
CA GLN A 196 5.21 1.89 8.23
C GLN A 196 4.84 1.43 6.82
N VAL A 197 4.19 0.28 6.72
CA VAL A 197 3.94 -0.39 5.45
C VAL A 197 2.51 -0.93 5.37
N LYS A 198 2.03 -1.13 4.15
CA LYS A 198 0.76 -1.81 3.81
C LYS A 198 1.04 -2.92 2.82
N PHE A 199 0.19 -3.94 2.76
CA PHE A 199 0.23 -4.87 1.64
C PHE A 199 -0.04 -4.15 0.33
N GLY A 200 0.68 -4.54 -0.72
CA GLY A 200 0.73 -3.85 -2.01
C GLY A 200 -0.12 -4.49 -3.11
N TYR A 201 -0.90 -5.53 -2.82
CA TYR A 201 -1.75 -6.21 -3.82
C TYR A 201 -3.02 -5.42 -4.13
N ALA A 202 -3.55 -4.70 -3.12
CA ALA A 202 -4.69 -3.80 -3.28
C ALA A 202 -4.41 -2.46 -2.61
N LEU A 203 -4.66 -1.38 -3.33
CA LEU A 203 -4.32 -0.01 -2.94
C LEU A 203 -5.50 0.93 -3.15
N THR A 204 -5.50 2.06 -2.46
CA THR A 204 -6.43 3.14 -2.78
C THR A 204 -5.93 3.93 -3.99
N CYS A 205 -6.85 4.52 -4.76
CA CYS A 205 -6.53 5.30 -5.95
C CYS A 205 -5.45 6.37 -5.70
N HIS A 206 -5.51 7.08 -4.56
CA HIS A 206 -4.49 8.08 -4.21
C HIS A 206 -3.08 7.50 -4.07
N LYS A 207 -2.98 6.23 -3.62
CA LYS A 207 -1.70 5.55 -3.44
C LYS A 207 -1.13 4.95 -4.72
N THR A 208 -1.90 4.90 -5.79
CA THR A 208 -1.44 4.42 -7.10
C THR A 208 -0.85 5.52 -7.97
N GLN A 209 -0.83 6.77 -7.50
CA GLN A 209 -0.24 7.89 -8.23
C GLN A 209 1.26 7.66 -8.41
N GLY A 210 1.72 7.71 -9.67
CA GLY A 210 3.11 7.45 -10.04
C GLY A 210 3.42 5.99 -10.37
N GLY A 211 2.63 5.02 -9.88
CA GLY A 211 2.78 3.60 -10.20
C GLY A 211 2.09 3.22 -11.51
N GLN A 212 2.55 2.13 -12.13
CA GLN A 212 1.94 1.50 -13.30
C GLN A 212 2.04 -0.02 -13.19
N TRP A 213 0.99 -0.73 -13.60
CA TRP A 213 0.90 -2.19 -13.54
C TRP A 213 0.42 -2.74 -14.88
N ASN A 214 0.78 -3.95 -15.20
CA ASN A 214 0.31 -4.60 -16.44
C ASN A 214 -1.21 -4.79 -16.37
N ASN A 215 -1.71 -5.30 -15.25
CA ASN A 215 -3.14 -5.57 -15.04
C ASN A 215 -3.67 -4.74 -13.87
N VAL A 216 -4.71 -3.97 -14.11
CA VAL A 216 -5.35 -3.15 -13.08
C VAL A 216 -6.80 -3.56 -12.92
N PHE A 217 -7.16 -4.00 -11.72
CA PHE A 217 -8.53 -4.28 -11.33
C PHE A 217 -9.10 -3.05 -10.63
N VAL A 218 -10.13 -2.45 -11.19
CA VAL A 218 -10.78 -1.28 -10.63
C VAL A 218 -12.11 -1.70 -10.01
N GLU A 219 -12.22 -1.59 -8.69
CA GLU A 219 -13.46 -1.87 -7.99
C GLU A 219 -14.42 -0.68 -8.14
N ALA A 220 -15.64 -0.95 -8.65
CA ALA A 220 -16.69 0.05 -8.65
C ALA A 220 -17.01 0.50 -7.22
N PRO A 221 -17.22 1.79 -6.97
CA PRO A 221 -17.76 2.25 -5.71
C PRO A 221 -19.17 1.63 -5.53
N TYR A 222 -19.43 1.06 -4.35
CA TYR A 222 -20.80 0.73 -3.98
C TYR A 222 -21.55 2.05 -3.79
N LEU A 223 -22.35 2.41 -4.78
CA LEU A 223 -23.26 3.53 -4.69
C LEU A 223 -24.63 3.00 -4.29
N PRO A 224 -25.24 3.47 -3.18
CA PRO A 224 -26.67 3.33 -2.98
C PRO A 224 -27.39 3.96 -4.18
N ASP A 225 -28.48 3.38 -4.62
CA ASP A 225 -29.20 3.69 -5.90
C ASP A 225 -29.60 5.18 -6.13
N GLU A 226 -29.31 6.11 -5.24
CA GLU A 226 -29.73 7.50 -5.28
C GLU A 226 -28.61 8.53 -5.05
N THR A 227 -27.34 8.12 -4.94
CA THR A 227 -26.24 9.06 -4.75
C THR A 227 -25.57 9.39 -6.09
N THR A 228 -25.69 10.63 -6.52
CA THR A 228 -24.84 11.23 -7.56
C THR A 228 -23.38 11.09 -7.18
N LEU A 229 -22.58 10.51 -8.08
CA LEU A 229 -21.11 10.50 -7.92
C LEU A 229 -20.64 11.96 -7.88
N GLU A 230 -19.90 12.31 -6.84
CA GLU A 230 -19.28 13.63 -6.79
C GLU A 230 -18.15 13.71 -7.84
N HIS A 231 -17.79 14.91 -8.25
CA HIS A 231 -16.74 15.18 -9.26
C HIS A 231 -15.38 14.50 -8.91
N THR A 232 -15.15 14.22 -7.62
CA THR A 232 -13.99 13.49 -7.08
C THR A 232 -13.97 12.02 -7.49
N ASP A 233 -15.12 11.39 -7.69
CA ASP A 233 -15.21 9.96 -8.03
C ASP A 233 -14.83 9.70 -9.49
N THR A 234 -15.13 10.61 -10.41
CA THR A 234 -14.78 10.49 -11.84
C THR A 234 -13.28 10.68 -12.08
N SER A 235 -12.65 11.62 -11.37
CA SER A 235 -11.20 11.82 -11.46
C SER A 235 -10.42 10.65 -10.87
N GLY A 236 -10.93 10.03 -9.80
CA GLY A 236 -10.38 8.81 -9.21
C GLY A 236 -10.45 7.62 -10.16
N LEU A 237 -11.59 7.43 -10.84
CA LEU A 237 -11.75 6.37 -11.83
C LEU A 237 -10.80 6.55 -13.02
N TYR A 238 -10.69 7.76 -13.57
CA TYR A 238 -9.74 8.07 -14.63
C TYR A 238 -8.30 7.79 -14.20
N THR A 239 -7.92 8.23 -13.00
CA THR A 239 -6.59 7.96 -12.46
C THR A 239 -6.33 6.46 -12.32
N ALA A 240 -7.30 5.69 -11.83
CA ALA A 240 -7.18 4.25 -11.68
C ALA A 240 -6.99 3.55 -13.04
N MET A 241 -7.83 3.88 -14.03
CA MET A 241 -7.77 3.27 -15.36
C MET A 241 -6.45 3.56 -16.07
N THR A 242 -5.90 4.77 -15.91
CA THR A 242 -4.62 5.17 -16.53
C THR A 242 -3.38 4.57 -15.88
N ARG A 243 -3.54 3.71 -14.86
CA ARG A 243 -2.42 2.96 -14.24
C ARG A 243 -2.08 1.67 -14.97
N ALA A 244 -2.96 1.16 -15.84
CA ALA A 244 -2.73 -0.06 -16.58
C ALA A 244 -1.77 0.16 -17.75
N LYS A 245 -0.84 -0.78 -17.93
CA LYS A 245 0.04 -0.88 -19.12
C LYS A 245 -0.60 -1.76 -20.18
N GLU A 246 -1.37 -2.80 -19.78
CA GLU A 246 -1.93 -3.81 -20.69
C GLU A 246 -3.45 -3.90 -20.58
N LYS A 247 -4.00 -4.17 -19.37
CA LYS A 247 -5.43 -4.41 -19.20
C LYS A 247 -6.03 -3.75 -17.98
N VAL A 248 -7.25 -3.25 -18.15
CA VAL A 248 -8.13 -2.76 -17.08
C VAL A 248 -9.30 -3.72 -16.93
N TYR A 249 -9.48 -4.23 -15.73
CA TYR A 249 -10.63 -5.05 -15.36
C TYR A 249 -11.58 -4.25 -14.46
N LEU A 250 -12.80 -4.05 -14.93
CA LEU A 250 -13.84 -3.33 -14.20
C LEU A 250 -14.67 -4.30 -13.38
N VAL A 251 -14.51 -4.23 -12.05
CA VAL A 251 -15.14 -5.14 -11.07
C VAL A 251 -16.41 -4.51 -10.51
N ASN A 252 -17.53 -5.23 -10.53
CA ASN A 252 -18.84 -4.79 -10.00
C ASN A 252 -19.41 -3.50 -10.65
N PHE A 253 -19.04 -3.17 -11.86
CA PHE A 253 -19.68 -2.09 -12.61
C PHE A 253 -21.01 -2.54 -13.16
N LYS A 254 -22.10 -1.82 -12.81
CA LYS A 254 -23.44 -2.02 -13.38
C LYS A 254 -23.44 -1.67 -14.88
N GLU A 255 -24.37 -2.27 -15.64
CA GLU A 255 -24.64 -1.93 -17.03
C GLU A 255 -25.26 -0.54 -17.19
#